data_a9ca91222d4e060172bd9558e58656dd
#
_entry.id   a9ca91222d4e060172bd9558e58656dd
#
_cell.length_a   1.000
_cell.length_b   1.000
_cell.length_c   1.000
_cell.angle_alpha   90.00
_cell.angle_beta   90.00
_cell.angle_gamma   90.00
#
_symmetry.space_group_name_H-M   'P 1'
#
loop_
_entity.id
_entity.type
_entity.pdbx_description
1 polymer ?
#
loop_
_entity_poly.entity_id
_entity_poly.type
_entity_poly.pdbx_seq_one_letter_code
_entity_poly.pdbx_strand_id
1 'polypeptide(L)'
;WILREQQSAIDHVLAVLESHGAHYRFGAPLALPWLAGGWSSHFEFAQGSMRIRTDFVSRPPRIGSSELAAMWNSAERTGSAVVGIVPLARIKLTNRDKDYAVVGEIARLMRDPADQLRFSRSARDLIDLARSHPDLLTATALERPTLAAVSLGREALEEALDRERRGLMRTNEERLQRYQQAAAAWAAVWTDVAREVQGWPLRRAHEHVVQRATALLPTAVEPTP
;
A
#
# COMPACT_ATOMS: atom_id res chain seq x y z
N TRP A 1 -6.00 -5.33 -2.95
CA TRP A 1 -5.71 -6.75 -2.72
C TRP A 1 -4.21 -7.00 -2.80
N ILE A 2 -3.72 -7.92 -1.95
CA ILE A 2 -2.33 -8.41 -2.01
C ILE A 2 -2.37 -9.80 -2.61
N LEU A 3 -1.67 -10.03 -3.71
CA LEU A 3 -1.62 -11.31 -4.41
C LEU A 3 -0.28 -12.02 -4.15
N ARG A 4 -0.31 -13.35 -4.15
CA ARG A 4 0.92 -14.14 -4.26
C ARG A 4 1.53 -13.98 -5.65
N GLU A 5 2.85 -13.97 -5.73
CA GLU A 5 3.60 -13.93 -6.98
C GLU A 5 3.55 -15.31 -7.68
N GLN A 6 2.34 -15.71 -8.08
CA GLN A 6 2.05 -16.98 -8.73
C GLN A 6 1.11 -16.76 -9.92
N GLN A 7 1.39 -17.38 -11.06
CA GLN A 7 0.58 -17.23 -12.26
C GLN A 7 -0.87 -17.70 -12.02
N SER A 8 -1.05 -18.81 -11.30
CA SER A 8 -2.38 -19.33 -10.97
C SER A 8 -3.24 -18.33 -10.17
N ALA A 9 -2.65 -17.53 -9.30
CA ALA A 9 -3.37 -16.49 -8.57
C ALA A 9 -3.83 -15.37 -9.50
N ILE A 10 -2.99 -14.97 -10.46
CA ILE A 10 -3.33 -13.97 -11.48
C ILE A 10 -4.45 -14.49 -12.38
N ASP A 11 -4.34 -15.71 -12.88
CA ASP A 11 -5.32 -16.34 -13.77
C ASP A 11 -6.68 -16.45 -13.09
N HIS A 12 -6.69 -16.81 -11.79
CA HIS A 12 -7.91 -16.86 -10.99
C HIS A 12 -8.55 -15.49 -10.86
N VAL A 13 -7.77 -14.46 -10.50
CA VAL A 13 -8.26 -13.09 -10.37
C VAL A 13 -8.81 -12.56 -11.69
N LEU A 14 -8.12 -12.80 -12.82
CA LEU A 14 -8.60 -12.40 -14.14
C LEU A 14 -9.93 -13.08 -14.47
N ALA A 15 -10.10 -14.36 -14.15
CA ALA A 15 -11.35 -15.08 -14.37
C ALA A 15 -12.50 -14.50 -13.54
N VAL A 16 -12.26 -14.18 -12.26
CA VAL A 16 -13.25 -13.56 -11.39
C VAL A 16 -13.61 -12.15 -11.89
N LEU A 17 -12.63 -11.33 -12.23
CA LEU A 17 -12.87 -9.99 -12.76
C LEU A 17 -13.65 -10.02 -14.07
N GLU A 18 -13.34 -10.96 -14.98
CA GLU A 18 -14.05 -11.14 -16.24
C GLU A 18 -15.51 -11.50 -16.03
N SER A 19 -15.82 -12.40 -15.07
CA SER A 19 -17.20 -12.78 -14.73
C SER A 19 -18.04 -11.61 -14.20
N HIS A 20 -17.40 -10.56 -13.69
CA HIS A 20 -18.04 -9.32 -13.25
C HIS A 20 -18.02 -8.21 -14.32
N GLY A 21 -17.55 -8.48 -15.52
CA GLY A 21 -17.45 -7.48 -16.60
C GLY A 21 -16.46 -6.35 -16.29
N ALA A 22 -15.41 -6.67 -15.51
CA ALA A 22 -14.41 -5.68 -15.14
C ALA A 22 -13.58 -5.24 -16.37
N HIS A 23 -13.10 -4.00 -16.31
CA HIS A 23 -12.18 -3.44 -17.28
C HIS A 23 -11.00 -2.75 -16.58
N TYR A 24 -9.91 -2.60 -17.31
CA TYR A 24 -8.72 -1.91 -16.81
C TYR A 24 -8.98 -0.42 -16.60
N ARG A 25 -8.41 0.09 -15.54
CA ARG A 25 -8.11 1.51 -15.34
C ARG A 25 -6.62 1.74 -15.60
N PHE A 26 -6.18 3.02 -15.59
CA PHE A 26 -4.77 3.32 -15.70
C PHE A 26 -3.96 2.62 -14.59
N GLY A 27 -2.85 1.97 -15.00
CA GLY A 27 -1.94 1.23 -14.11
C GLY A 27 -1.12 0.23 -14.91
N ALA A 28 -0.35 -0.59 -14.21
CA ALA A 28 0.38 -1.68 -14.85
C ALA A 28 -0.55 -2.85 -15.19
N PRO A 29 -0.17 -3.71 -16.16
CA PRO A 29 -0.88 -4.96 -16.38
C PRO A 29 -0.89 -5.86 -15.14
N LEU A 30 -1.95 -6.64 -14.96
CA LEU A 30 -2.01 -7.66 -13.92
C LEU A 30 -1.17 -8.88 -14.32
N ALA A 31 0.14 -8.74 -14.29
CA ALA A 31 1.07 -9.78 -14.69
C ALA A 31 2.29 -9.82 -13.75
N LEU A 32 2.88 -11.01 -13.58
CA LEU A 32 3.96 -11.26 -12.62
C LEU A 32 5.14 -10.28 -12.72
N PRO A 33 5.68 -9.97 -13.90
CA PRO A 33 6.85 -9.08 -13.99
C PRO A 33 6.60 -7.72 -13.36
N TRP A 34 5.44 -7.11 -13.61
CA TRP A 34 5.10 -5.79 -13.05
C TRP A 34 4.73 -5.86 -11.57
N LEU A 35 3.92 -6.85 -11.16
CA LEU A 35 3.58 -7.02 -9.75
C LEU A 35 4.83 -7.24 -8.89
N ALA A 36 5.73 -8.13 -9.33
CA ALA A 36 7.01 -8.38 -8.67
C ALA A 36 7.95 -7.15 -8.68
N GLY A 37 7.81 -6.25 -9.64
CA GLY A 37 8.48 -4.96 -9.69
C GLY A 37 7.84 -3.87 -8.82
N GLY A 38 6.80 -4.20 -8.04
CA GLY A 38 6.14 -3.27 -7.12
C GLY A 38 5.08 -2.36 -7.77
N TRP A 39 4.69 -2.65 -9.01
CA TRP A 39 3.58 -1.97 -9.66
C TRP A 39 2.24 -2.43 -9.10
N SER A 40 1.21 -1.61 -9.32
CA SER A 40 -0.19 -1.94 -9.03
C SER A 40 -1.01 -1.99 -10.30
N SER A 41 -1.97 -2.92 -10.35
CA SER A 41 -2.98 -3.03 -11.41
C SER A 41 -4.33 -2.58 -10.88
N HIS A 42 -5.07 -1.86 -11.70
CA HIS A 42 -6.31 -1.22 -11.30
C HIS A 42 -7.45 -1.61 -12.22
N PHE A 43 -8.57 -2.00 -11.62
CA PHE A 43 -9.78 -2.39 -12.35
C PHE A 43 -11.00 -1.66 -11.84
N GLU A 44 -12.02 -1.64 -12.68
CA GLU A 44 -13.33 -1.11 -12.35
C GLU A 44 -14.41 -2.00 -12.97
N PHE A 45 -15.49 -2.23 -12.22
CA PHE A 45 -16.69 -2.91 -12.70
C PHE A 45 -17.93 -2.35 -12.00
N ALA A 46 -19.10 -2.67 -12.55
CA ALA A 46 -20.38 -2.29 -11.95
C ALA A 46 -21.05 -3.49 -11.29
N GLN A 47 -21.63 -3.28 -10.12
CA GLN A 47 -22.50 -4.26 -9.46
C GLN A 47 -23.82 -3.57 -9.09
N GLY A 48 -24.85 -3.81 -9.87
CA GLY A 48 -26.08 -3.01 -9.82
C GLY A 48 -25.78 -1.55 -10.15
N SER A 49 -26.19 -0.64 -9.27
CA SER A 49 -25.90 0.81 -9.41
C SER A 49 -24.51 1.22 -8.85
N MET A 50 -23.78 0.32 -8.21
CA MET A 50 -22.50 0.63 -7.59
C MET A 50 -21.36 0.45 -8.59
N ARG A 51 -20.47 1.44 -8.65
CA ARG A 51 -19.19 1.37 -9.32
C ARG A 51 -18.11 0.92 -8.34
N ILE A 52 -17.53 -0.25 -8.57
CA ILE A 52 -16.51 -0.86 -7.73
C ILE A 52 -15.15 -0.66 -8.37
N ARG A 53 -14.21 -0.14 -7.59
CA ARG A 53 -12.79 -0.02 -7.96
C ARG A 53 -11.97 -0.94 -7.11
N THR A 54 -11.07 -1.68 -7.74
CA THR A 54 -10.20 -2.63 -7.06
C THR A 54 -8.77 -2.51 -7.56
N ASP A 55 -7.83 -2.60 -6.62
CA ASP A 55 -6.41 -2.47 -6.87
C ASP A 55 -5.69 -3.74 -6.40
N PHE A 56 -4.73 -4.20 -7.20
CA PHE A 56 -3.94 -5.40 -6.96
C PHE A 56 -2.46 -5.07 -6.89
N VAL A 57 -1.78 -5.61 -5.89
CA VAL A 57 -0.32 -5.54 -5.69
C VAL A 57 0.18 -6.89 -5.22
N SER A 58 1.46 -7.21 -5.43
CA SER A 58 2.12 -8.33 -4.74
C SER A 58 3.07 -7.84 -3.66
N ARG A 59 3.64 -6.66 -3.84
CA ARG A 59 4.59 -6.02 -2.92
C ARG A 59 4.04 -4.69 -2.43
N PRO A 60 3.19 -4.70 -1.39
CA PRO A 60 2.65 -3.46 -0.85
C PRO A 60 3.78 -2.59 -0.29
N PRO A 61 3.72 -1.27 -0.49
CA PRO A 61 4.74 -0.35 0.02
C PRO A 61 4.94 -0.50 1.53
N ARG A 62 6.19 -0.37 1.99
CA ARG A 62 6.58 -0.40 3.42
C ARG A 62 6.40 -1.76 4.11
N ILE A 63 6.08 -2.80 3.37
CA ILE A 63 6.06 -4.18 3.85
C ILE A 63 7.30 -4.89 3.27
N GLY A 64 8.21 -5.29 4.14
CA GLY A 64 9.39 -6.05 3.73
C GLY A 64 9.06 -7.51 3.40
N SER A 65 10.00 -8.20 2.73
CA SER A 65 9.78 -9.58 2.28
C SER A 65 9.50 -10.55 3.44
N SER A 66 10.19 -10.41 4.57
CA SER A 66 9.97 -11.23 5.77
C SER A 66 8.60 -11.00 6.39
N GLU A 67 8.17 -9.74 6.46
CA GLU A 67 6.85 -9.39 6.97
C GLU A 67 5.74 -9.89 6.03
N LEU A 68 5.93 -9.74 4.72
CA LEU A 68 4.99 -10.27 3.72
C LEU A 68 4.85 -11.80 3.85
N ALA A 69 5.95 -12.51 4.03
CA ALA A 69 5.94 -13.95 4.28
C ALA A 69 5.18 -14.30 5.57
N ALA A 70 5.41 -13.55 6.66
CA ALA A 70 4.69 -13.73 7.92
C ALA A 70 3.17 -13.47 7.77
N MET A 71 2.78 -12.47 6.95
CA MET A 71 1.37 -12.21 6.64
C MET A 71 0.74 -13.40 5.91
N TRP A 72 1.42 -13.99 4.92
CA TRP A 72 0.92 -15.16 4.21
C TRP A 72 0.78 -16.38 5.13
N ASN A 73 1.81 -16.66 5.94
CA ASN A 73 1.76 -17.77 6.90
C ASN A 73 0.63 -17.59 7.92
N SER A 74 0.36 -16.35 8.34
CA SER A 74 -0.76 -16.05 9.22
C SER A 74 -2.10 -16.27 8.54
N ALA A 75 -2.28 -15.81 7.30
CA ALA A 75 -3.50 -16.01 6.53
C ALA A 75 -3.82 -17.49 6.33
N GLU A 76 -2.82 -18.30 5.99
CA GLU A 76 -2.97 -19.76 5.85
C GLU A 76 -3.39 -20.43 7.15
N ARG A 77 -2.72 -20.09 8.26
CA ARG A 77 -3.00 -20.68 9.58
C ARG A 77 -4.39 -20.33 10.10
N THR A 78 -4.86 -19.10 9.84
CA THR A 78 -6.13 -18.59 10.36
C THR A 78 -7.30 -18.76 9.39
N GLY A 79 -7.03 -19.10 8.13
CA GLY A 79 -8.03 -19.08 7.05
C GLY A 79 -8.57 -17.69 6.72
N SER A 80 -7.91 -16.62 7.22
CA SER A 80 -8.36 -15.24 7.05
C SER A 80 -7.69 -14.58 5.84
N ALA A 81 -8.50 -14.06 4.92
CA ALA A 81 -8.02 -13.25 3.79
C ALA A 81 -7.85 -11.76 4.15
N VAL A 82 -7.99 -11.39 5.42
CA VAL A 82 -7.91 -10.01 5.88
C VAL A 82 -6.53 -9.71 6.46
N VAL A 83 -5.95 -8.60 6.04
CA VAL A 83 -4.66 -8.11 6.56
C VAL A 83 -4.78 -7.74 8.04
N GLY A 84 -3.81 -8.16 8.84
CA GLY A 84 -3.73 -7.81 10.26
C GLY A 84 -3.57 -6.31 10.50
N ILE A 85 -3.91 -5.87 11.71
CA ILE A 85 -3.98 -4.44 12.07
C ILE A 85 -2.64 -3.71 11.95
N VAL A 86 -1.53 -4.35 12.31
CA VAL A 86 -0.17 -3.77 12.25
C VAL A 86 0.30 -3.58 10.81
N PRO A 87 0.28 -4.62 9.93
CA PRO A 87 0.57 -4.40 8.51
C PRO A 87 -0.38 -3.40 7.85
N LEU A 88 -1.67 -3.37 8.23
CA LEU A 88 -2.60 -2.37 7.72
C LEU A 88 -2.16 -0.95 8.05
N ALA A 89 -1.74 -0.68 9.30
CA ALA A 89 -1.23 0.62 9.69
C ALA A 89 -0.01 1.02 8.86
N ARG A 90 0.94 0.10 8.60
CA ARG A 90 2.11 0.35 7.73
C ARG A 90 1.72 0.68 6.29
N ILE A 91 0.82 -0.09 5.70
CA ILE A 91 0.33 0.16 4.33
C ILE A 91 -0.35 1.54 4.24
N LYS A 92 -1.01 1.97 5.31
CA LYS A 92 -1.72 3.26 5.39
C LYS A 92 -0.82 4.47 5.65
N LEU A 93 0.47 4.32 5.90
CA LEU A 93 1.42 5.42 5.99
C LEU A 93 1.70 6.01 4.59
N THR A 94 0.72 6.66 3.98
CA THR A 94 0.80 7.27 2.65
C THR A 94 1.14 8.76 2.74
N ASN A 95 1.15 9.45 1.58
CA ASN A 95 1.34 10.91 1.49
C ASN A 95 0.03 11.71 1.64
N ARG A 96 -1.09 11.06 1.99
CA ARG A 96 -2.38 11.73 2.15
C ARG A 96 -2.63 12.06 3.62
N ASP A 97 -2.95 13.31 3.94
CA ASP A 97 -3.22 13.76 5.31
C ASP A 97 -4.28 12.91 6.02
N LYS A 98 -5.34 12.54 5.30
CA LYS A 98 -6.40 11.70 5.86
C LYS A 98 -5.91 10.33 6.32
N ASP A 99 -4.93 9.74 5.63
CA ASP A 99 -4.40 8.42 6.00
C ASP A 99 -3.56 8.51 7.28
N TYR A 100 -2.92 9.64 7.56
CA TYR A 100 -2.19 9.86 8.81
C TYR A 100 -3.13 9.81 10.03
N ALA A 101 -4.28 10.48 9.94
CA ALA A 101 -5.30 10.41 10.99
C ALA A 101 -5.84 8.98 11.16
N VAL A 102 -6.11 8.27 10.05
CA VAL A 102 -6.57 6.87 10.08
C VAL A 102 -5.57 5.95 10.77
N VAL A 103 -4.26 6.14 10.56
CA VAL A 103 -3.23 5.35 11.27
C VAL A 103 -3.31 5.57 12.78
N GLY A 104 -3.57 6.80 13.24
CA GLY A 104 -3.79 7.10 14.66
C GLY A 104 -4.99 6.34 15.25
N GLU A 105 -6.11 6.29 14.52
CA GLU A 105 -7.28 5.52 14.95
C GLU A 105 -7.02 4.01 14.95
N ILE A 106 -6.32 3.50 13.94
CA ILE A 106 -5.89 2.09 13.89
C ILE A 106 -5.00 1.75 15.10
N ALA A 107 -4.09 2.65 15.50
CA ALA A 107 -3.21 2.44 16.64
C ALA A 107 -3.98 2.25 17.97
N ARG A 108 -5.09 2.98 18.17
CA ARG A 108 -5.96 2.82 19.34
C ARG A 108 -6.65 1.45 19.42
N LEU A 109 -6.78 0.75 18.31
CA LEU A 109 -7.36 -0.60 18.22
C LEU A 109 -6.32 -1.71 18.44
N MET A 110 -5.02 -1.37 18.48
CA MET A 110 -3.96 -2.34 18.72
C MET A 110 -3.97 -2.78 20.20
N ARG A 111 -3.69 -4.06 20.44
CA ARG A 111 -3.66 -4.62 21.80
C ARG A 111 -2.31 -4.47 22.48
N ASP A 112 -1.24 -4.49 21.70
CA ASP A 112 0.13 -4.37 22.20
C ASP A 112 0.49 -2.88 22.39
N PRO A 113 0.84 -2.44 23.62
CA PRO A 113 1.27 -1.07 23.86
C PRO A 113 2.50 -0.65 23.06
N ALA A 114 3.41 -1.57 22.74
CA ALA A 114 4.55 -1.28 21.88
C ALA A 114 4.10 -0.91 20.46
N ASP A 115 3.11 -1.61 19.90
CA ASP A 115 2.53 -1.25 18.61
C ASP A 115 1.76 0.07 18.68
N GLN A 116 1.04 0.33 19.76
CA GLN A 116 0.40 1.63 19.97
C GLN A 116 1.45 2.76 20.00
N LEU A 117 2.59 2.59 20.68
CA LEU A 117 3.70 3.54 20.66
C LEU A 117 4.29 3.73 19.25
N ARG A 118 4.41 2.67 18.45
CA ARG A 118 4.91 2.74 17.07
C ARG A 118 3.97 3.52 16.15
N PHE A 119 2.67 3.39 16.31
CA PHE A 119 1.69 3.86 15.33
C PHE A 119 0.81 5.01 15.79
N SER A 120 0.68 5.32 17.08
CA SER A 120 -0.12 6.46 17.55
C SER A 120 0.38 7.77 16.93
N ARG A 121 -0.57 8.64 16.58
CA ARG A 121 -0.36 9.98 16.01
C ARG A 121 -0.85 11.09 16.94
N SER A 122 -1.23 10.73 18.16
CA SER A 122 -1.75 11.61 19.20
C SER A 122 -0.69 11.82 20.29
N ALA A 123 -0.29 13.06 20.50
CA ALA A 123 0.64 13.39 21.59
C ALA A 123 0.06 12.99 22.95
N ARG A 124 -1.25 13.17 23.17
CA ARG A 124 -1.93 12.74 24.38
C ARG A 124 -1.77 11.23 24.61
N ASP A 125 -2.15 10.43 23.62
CA ASP A 125 -2.11 8.97 23.73
C ASP A 125 -0.67 8.47 23.98
N LEU A 126 0.32 9.08 23.30
CA LEU A 126 1.74 8.74 23.50
C LEU A 126 2.25 9.09 24.88
N ILE A 127 1.85 10.22 25.45
CA ILE A 127 2.20 10.59 26.83
C ILE A 127 1.59 9.63 27.85
N ASP A 128 0.32 9.26 27.66
CA ASP A 128 -0.38 8.33 28.55
C ASP A 128 0.22 6.92 28.47
N LEU A 129 0.56 6.44 27.26
CA LEU A 129 1.26 5.17 27.04
C LEU A 129 2.67 5.18 27.67
N ALA A 130 3.42 6.27 27.52
CA ALA A 130 4.75 6.40 28.07
C ALA A 130 4.76 6.35 29.61
N ARG A 131 3.76 6.95 30.25
CA ARG A 131 3.60 6.89 31.71
C ARG A 131 3.29 5.47 32.20
N SER A 132 2.45 4.75 31.43
CA SER A 132 2.02 3.41 31.78
C SER A 132 3.06 2.34 31.47
N HIS A 133 3.92 2.58 30.48
CA HIS A 133 4.89 1.62 29.91
C HIS A 133 6.26 2.26 29.65
N PRO A 134 6.99 2.77 30.68
CA PRO A 134 8.25 3.50 30.47
C PRO A 134 9.35 2.64 29.81
N ASP A 135 9.42 1.36 30.12
CA ASP A 135 10.41 0.45 29.55
C ASP A 135 10.16 0.24 28.05
N LEU A 136 8.88 0.10 27.64
CA LEU A 136 8.51 -0.01 26.24
C LEU A 136 8.79 1.27 25.48
N LEU A 137 8.59 2.44 26.08
CA LEU A 137 8.93 3.72 25.48
C LEU A 137 10.41 3.76 25.08
N THR A 138 11.31 3.38 26.00
CA THR A 138 12.76 3.38 25.76
C THR A 138 13.13 2.44 24.60
N ALA A 139 12.61 1.23 24.61
CA ALA A 139 12.85 0.26 23.53
C ALA A 139 12.30 0.73 22.17
N THR A 140 11.06 1.26 22.16
CA THR A 140 10.41 1.69 20.93
C THR A 140 11.02 2.98 20.37
N ALA A 141 11.59 3.85 21.20
CA ALA A 141 12.26 5.07 20.77
C ALA A 141 13.48 4.81 19.85
N LEU A 142 14.10 3.63 19.96
CA LEU A 142 15.18 3.22 19.05
C LEU A 142 14.68 3.03 17.62
N GLU A 143 13.44 2.58 17.46
CA GLU A 143 12.79 2.36 16.15
C GLU A 143 12.05 3.62 15.66
N ARG A 144 11.54 4.43 16.59
CA ARG A 144 10.78 5.66 16.34
C ARG A 144 11.35 6.83 17.13
N PRO A 145 12.38 7.51 16.62
CA PRO A 145 13.09 8.59 17.37
C PRO A 145 12.18 9.74 17.82
N THR A 146 11.06 9.98 17.17
CA THR A 146 10.02 10.96 17.54
C THR A 146 9.57 10.80 19.00
N LEU A 147 9.59 9.58 19.55
CA LEU A 147 9.20 9.28 20.92
C LEU A 147 10.15 9.87 21.97
N ALA A 148 11.38 10.22 21.62
CA ALA A 148 12.29 10.92 22.54
C ALA A 148 11.73 12.28 22.99
N ALA A 149 10.89 12.90 22.16
CA ALA A 149 10.24 14.18 22.51
C ALA A 149 9.19 14.07 23.62
N VAL A 150 8.78 12.86 24.02
CA VAL A 150 7.82 12.65 25.14
C VAL A 150 8.37 13.25 26.45
N SER A 151 9.67 13.12 26.70
CA SER A 151 10.34 13.66 27.89
C SER A 151 10.42 15.19 27.91
N LEU A 152 10.28 15.83 26.76
CA LEU A 152 10.34 17.29 26.58
C LEU A 152 8.97 17.97 26.75
N GLY A 153 7.91 17.19 26.89
CA GLY A 153 6.55 17.68 27.07
C GLY A 153 5.72 17.69 25.80
N ARG A 154 4.46 18.07 25.97
CA ARG A 154 3.42 17.92 24.94
C ARG A 154 3.72 18.73 23.67
N GLU A 155 4.08 19.99 23.81
CA GLU A 155 4.35 20.87 22.69
C GLU A 155 5.50 20.38 21.81
N ALA A 156 6.63 20.00 22.45
CA ALA A 156 7.77 19.41 21.76
C ALA A 156 7.41 18.09 21.03
N LEU A 157 6.55 17.29 21.63
CA LEU A 157 6.07 16.05 21.00
C LEU A 157 5.15 16.34 19.80
N GLU A 158 4.24 17.32 19.88
CA GLU A 158 3.38 17.71 18.77
C GLU A 158 4.22 18.21 17.59
N GLU A 159 5.24 19.04 17.82
CA GLU A 159 6.19 19.47 16.79
C GLU A 159 6.98 18.29 16.18
N ALA A 160 7.41 17.33 17.01
CA ALA A 160 8.13 16.15 16.53
C ALA A 160 7.24 15.27 15.66
N LEU A 161 5.98 15.06 16.05
CA LEU A 161 4.98 14.34 15.25
C LEU A 161 4.69 15.04 13.92
N ASP A 162 4.64 16.36 13.89
CA ASP A 162 4.43 17.10 12.65
C ASP A 162 5.65 17.03 11.72
N ARG A 163 6.88 17.04 12.27
CA ARG A 163 8.11 16.77 11.49
C ARG A 163 8.12 15.35 10.92
N GLU A 164 7.73 14.36 11.72
CA GLU A 164 7.60 12.95 11.29
C GLU A 164 6.60 12.84 10.13
N ARG A 165 5.41 13.45 10.26
CA ARG A 165 4.39 13.50 9.21
C ARG A 165 4.94 14.05 7.92
N ARG A 166 5.57 15.24 7.95
CA ARG A 166 6.17 15.86 6.76
C ARG A 166 7.26 15.00 6.14
N GLY A 167 8.08 14.33 6.95
CA GLY A 167 9.11 13.39 6.47
C GLY A 167 8.49 12.20 5.72
N LEU A 168 7.49 11.57 6.31
CA LEU A 168 6.77 10.45 5.70
C LEU A 168 6.09 10.85 4.39
N MET A 169 5.44 12.01 4.35
CA MET A 169 4.79 12.51 3.14
C MET A 169 5.81 12.73 2.02
N ARG A 170 6.95 13.34 2.31
CA ARG A 170 8.04 13.60 1.35
C ARG A 170 8.58 12.30 0.77
N THR A 171 8.93 11.32 1.61
CA THR A 171 9.42 10.01 1.17
C THR A 171 8.41 9.29 0.26
N ASN A 172 7.12 9.36 0.59
CA ASN A 172 6.08 8.77 -0.26
C ASN A 172 5.92 9.52 -1.59
N GLU A 173 6.05 10.83 -1.59
CA GLU A 173 5.95 11.67 -2.78
C GLU A 173 7.11 11.41 -3.74
N GLU A 174 8.34 11.34 -3.23
CA GLU A 174 9.54 10.97 -4.00
C GLU A 174 9.39 9.57 -4.63
N ARG A 175 8.83 8.61 -3.87
CA ARG A 175 8.53 7.29 -4.42
C ARG A 175 7.49 7.36 -5.56
N LEU A 176 6.40 8.09 -5.36
CA LEU A 176 5.35 8.25 -6.38
C LEU A 176 5.88 8.93 -7.64
N GLN A 177 6.70 9.96 -7.50
CA GLN A 177 7.32 10.66 -8.64
C GLN A 177 8.18 9.71 -9.48
N ARG A 178 8.98 8.83 -8.85
CA ARG A 178 9.77 7.83 -9.58
C ARG A 178 8.89 6.89 -10.42
N TYR A 179 7.81 6.37 -9.83
CA TYR A 179 6.86 5.52 -10.57
C TYR A 179 6.15 6.29 -11.69
N GLN A 180 5.78 7.56 -11.47
CA GLN A 180 5.18 8.40 -12.49
C GLN A 180 6.15 8.67 -13.66
N GLN A 181 7.41 8.96 -13.36
CA GLN A 181 8.45 9.14 -14.38
C GLN A 181 8.68 7.86 -15.19
N ALA A 182 8.80 6.72 -14.51
CA ALA A 182 8.95 5.43 -15.17
C ALA A 182 7.72 5.05 -16.02
N ALA A 183 6.52 5.48 -15.63
CA ALA A 183 5.28 5.25 -16.37
C ALA A 183 5.00 6.29 -17.47
N ALA A 184 5.82 7.30 -17.66
CA ALA A 184 5.47 8.44 -18.54
C ALA A 184 5.15 8.03 -19.98
N ALA A 185 5.95 7.14 -20.58
CA ALA A 185 5.70 6.64 -21.94
C ALA A 185 4.40 5.82 -22.02
N TRP A 186 4.12 4.99 -21.01
CA TRP A 186 2.89 4.23 -20.89
C TRP A 186 1.67 5.15 -20.70
N ALA A 187 1.78 6.14 -19.84
CA ALA A 187 0.72 7.11 -19.58
C ALA A 187 0.34 7.90 -20.84
N ALA A 188 1.31 8.24 -21.68
CA ALA A 188 1.07 8.97 -22.93
C ALA A 188 0.19 8.20 -23.91
N VAL A 189 0.24 6.87 -23.94
CA VAL A 189 -0.54 6.03 -24.87
C VAL A 189 -1.77 5.40 -24.23
N TRP A 190 -1.93 5.50 -22.91
CA TRP A 190 -2.97 4.77 -22.17
C TRP A 190 -4.39 5.06 -22.68
N THR A 191 -4.70 6.31 -22.99
CA THR A 191 -6.04 6.68 -23.48
C THR A 191 -6.40 5.96 -24.79
N ASP A 192 -5.43 5.76 -25.68
CA ASP A 192 -5.63 5.04 -26.92
C ASP A 192 -5.76 3.54 -26.68
N VAL A 193 -4.88 2.97 -25.84
CA VAL A 193 -4.97 1.55 -25.45
C VAL A 193 -6.32 1.25 -24.78
N ALA A 194 -6.78 2.10 -23.87
CA ALA A 194 -8.07 1.92 -23.22
C ALA A 194 -9.24 1.96 -24.22
N ARG A 195 -9.16 2.81 -25.25
CA ARG A 195 -10.15 2.90 -26.31
C ARG A 195 -10.12 1.66 -27.23
N GLU A 196 -8.91 1.17 -27.57
CA GLU A 196 -8.73 -0.04 -28.38
C GLU A 196 -9.39 -1.27 -27.74
N VAL A 197 -9.28 -1.42 -26.42
CA VAL A 197 -9.82 -2.58 -25.69
C VAL A 197 -11.24 -2.39 -25.16
N GLN A 198 -11.86 -1.24 -25.41
CA GLN A 198 -13.20 -0.95 -24.90
C GLN A 198 -14.23 -1.97 -25.41
N GLY A 199 -14.95 -2.59 -24.50
CA GLY A 199 -15.97 -3.60 -24.81
C GLY A 199 -15.42 -4.99 -25.12
N TRP A 200 -14.10 -5.20 -25.05
CA TRP A 200 -13.53 -6.54 -25.21
C TRP A 200 -13.74 -7.39 -23.94
N PRO A 201 -13.82 -8.74 -24.07
CA PRO A 201 -13.66 -9.64 -22.94
C PRO A 201 -12.33 -9.36 -22.22
N LEU A 202 -12.34 -9.40 -20.88
CA LEU A 202 -11.20 -8.95 -20.09
C LEU A 202 -9.89 -9.70 -20.42
N ARG A 203 -9.94 -11.01 -20.66
CA ARG A 203 -8.74 -11.79 -21.02
C ARG A 203 -8.10 -11.29 -22.32
N ARG A 204 -8.90 -11.04 -23.34
CA ARG A 204 -8.40 -10.49 -24.61
C ARG A 204 -7.84 -9.08 -24.42
N ALA A 205 -8.53 -8.25 -23.65
CA ALA A 205 -8.05 -6.91 -23.31
C ALA A 205 -6.73 -6.98 -22.53
N HIS A 206 -6.61 -7.92 -21.61
CA HIS A 206 -5.41 -8.15 -20.81
C HIS A 206 -4.19 -8.51 -21.69
N GLU A 207 -4.34 -9.45 -22.62
CA GLU A 207 -3.27 -9.82 -23.56
C GLU A 207 -2.77 -8.60 -24.35
N HIS A 208 -3.68 -7.80 -24.85
CA HIS A 208 -3.34 -6.57 -25.57
C HIS A 208 -2.64 -5.53 -24.68
N VAL A 209 -3.16 -5.30 -23.47
CA VAL A 209 -2.56 -4.39 -22.49
C VAL A 209 -1.14 -4.84 -22.12
N VAL A 210 -0.91 -6.14 -21.89
CA VAL A 210 0.42 -6.71 -21.63
C VAL A 210 1.35 -6.46 -22.81
N GLN A 211 0.91 -6.77 -24.05
CA GLN A 211 1.72 -6.57 -25.25
C GLN A 211 2.15 -5.10 -25.41
N ARG A 212 1.22 -4.17 -25.25
CA ARG A 212 1.49 -2.73 -25.39
C ARG A 212 2.41 -2.22 -24.27
N ALA A 213 2.19 -2.68 -23.02
CA ALA A 213 2.99 -2.28 -21.87
C ALA A 213 4.43 -2.80 -21.93
N THR A 214 4.68 -3.98 -22.51
CA THR A 214 6.02 -4.58 -22.61
C THR A 214 7.05 -3.66 -23.24
N ALA A 215 6.64 -2.84 -24.21
CA ALA A 215 7.53 -1.90 -24.90
C ALA A 215 7.69 -0.54 -24.19
N LEU A 216 6.79 -0.18 -23.27
CA LEU A 216 6.63 1.19 -22.80
C LEU A 216 6.70 1.34 -21.27
N LEU A 217 6.47 0.28 -20.53
CA LEU A 217 6.43 0.29 -19.08
C LEU A 217 7.51 -0.65 -18.51
N PRO A 218 8.54 -0.16 -17.86
CA PRO A 218 9.55 -1.02 -17.23
C PRO A 218 8.89 -1.94 -16.20
N THR A 219 9.36 -3.16 -16.11
CA THR A 219 8.80 -4.15 -15.16
C THR A 219 9.12 -3.82 -13.70
N ALA A 220 10.21 -3.09 -13.45
CA ALA A 220 10.58 -2.64 -12.11
C ALA A 220 11.07 -1.18 -12.16
N VAL A 221 10.91 -0.47 -11.05
CA VAL A 221 11.47 0.86 -10.84
C VAL A 221 12.57 0.72 -9.81
N GLU A 222 13.81 0.97 -10.21
CA GLU A 222 14.95 0.85 -9.32
C GLU A 222 14.86 1.84 -8.15
N PRO A 223 15.22 1.40 -6.93
CA PRO A 223 15.42 2.34 -5.83
C PRO A 223 16.57 3.29 -6.20
N THR A 224 16.46 4.55 -5.85
CA THR A 224 17.62 5.46 -5.93
C THR A 224 18.71 4.96 -4.99
N PRO A 225 19.98 4.98 -5.42
CA PRO A 225 21.11 4.61 -4.59
C PRO A 225 21.21 5.46 -3.32
#